data_29b3b1e4ab2c3c6602476aaf511e3bd6
#
_entry.id   29b3b1e4ab2c3c6602476aaf511e3bd6
#
_cell.length_a   1.000
_cell.length_b   1.000
_cell.length_c   1.000
_cell.angle_alpha   90.00
_cell.angle_beta   90.00
_cell.angle_gamma   90.00
#
_symmetry.space_group_name_H-M   'P 1'
#
loop_
_entity.id
_entity.type
_entity.pdbx_description
1 polymer ?
#
loop_
_entity_poly.entity_id
_entity_poly.type
_entity_poly.pdbx_seq_one_letter_code
_entity_poly.pdbx_strand_id
1 'polypeptide(L)'
;MKNKTTLSSDKEILYTALIPYKYLYNIRLNHSSKRLISWMFIHLFPILYWIMAGGCYMIYNVSNNYNASNNWETCNVQFHYSIIYILSVLLFTFSHYYIYELGYILNDINAVKKDKVSLRLTTTQASTIQKNIRLIYITHFIPLILSLIILSISPIFRLFILKHYISASLLSLICHICFCIYNSTKYETRIIIYPILQILKYTTPLVLLLSIKPLVLSYNFILYETTFDSYISIIFILMIIIYPLEISIERFSMPTKRYKIIKKIIPDEESKKRFRMIYYFIISLITTIIYTAITIDNIEIKQVGIIHYI
;
A
#
# COMPACT_ATOMS: atom_id res chain seq x y z
N MET A 1 11.09 -31.63 -7.61
CA MET A 1 11.63 -30.80 -8.70
C MET A 1 10.65 -29.65 -8.95
N LYS A 2 11.01 -28.39 -8.66
CA LYS A 2 10.17 -27.23 -8.98
C LYS A 2 10.33 -26.97 -10.49
N ASN A 3 9.24 -27.00 -11.24
CA ASN A 3 9.22 -26.62 -12.65
C ASN A 3 9.84 -25.22 -12.79
N LYS A 4 11.04 -25.15 -13.39
CA LYS A 4 11.58 -23.87 -13.84
C LYS A 4 10.61 -23.34 -14.89
N THR A 5 10.11 -22.13 -14.72
CA THR A 5 9.33 -21.44 -15.74
C THR A 5 10.12 -21.41 -17.02
N THR A 6 9.67 -22.14 -18.02
CA THR A 6 10.27 -22.20 -19.34
C THR A 6 9.85 -20.98 -20.16
N LEU A 7 10.30 -19.78 -19.78
CA LEU A 7 10.30 -18.65 -20.71
C LEU A 7 11.39 -18.96 -21.74
N SER A 8 11.00 -19.24 -22.97
CA SER A 8 11.85 -19.90 -23.97
C SER A 8 12.81 -18.96 -24.70
N SER A 9 12.62 -17.64 -24.63
CA SER A 9 13.47 -16.70 -25.36
C SER A 9 13.84 -15.45 -24.56
N ASP A 10 14.99 -14.85 -24.91
CA ASP A 10 15.45 -13.58 -24.33
C ASP A 10 14.46 -12.42 -24.57
N LYS A 11 13.75 -12.45 -25.70
CA LYS A 11 12.71 -11.46 -26.03
C LYS A 11 11.51 -11.59 -25.09
N GLU A 12 11.10 -12.80 -24.75
CA GLU A 12 9.97 -13.07 -23.88
C GLU A 12 10.23 -12.62 -22.44
N ILE A 13 11.43 -12.82 -21.91
CA ILE A 13 11.76 -12.35 -20.56
C ILE A 13 11.82 -10.82 -20.50
N LEU A 14 12.37 -10.17 -21.52
CA LEU A 14 12.38 -8.70 -21.61
C LEU A 14 10.96 -8.15 -21.68
N TYR A 15 10.11 -8.69 -22.54
CA TYR A 15 8.70 -8.32 -22.65
C TYR A 15 7.96 -8.51 -21.32
N THR A 16 8.26 -9.60 -20.62
CA THR A 16 7.71 -9.87 -19.28
C THR A 16 8.15 -8.82 -18.26
N ALA A 17 9.37 -8.31 -18.34
CA ALA A 17 9.88 -7.28 -17.43
C ALA A 17 9.39 -5.85 -17.77
N LEU A 18 8.94 -5.60 -19.00
CA LEU A 18 8.47 -4.29 -19.45
C LEU A 18 6.98 -4.03 -19.21
N ILE A 19 6.17 -5.09 -19.10
CA ILE A 19 4.72 -4.95 -18.96
C ILE A 19 4.33 -4.98 -17.47
N PRO A 20 3.48 -4.04 -17.02
CA PRO A 20 3.01 -3.99 -15.64
C PRO A 20 2.47 -5.33 -15.14
N TYR A 21 2.92 -5.75 -13.97
CA TYR A 21 2.51 -6.97 -13.26
C TYR A 21 2.78 -8.30 -13.98
N LYS A 22 3.31 -8.27 -15.19
CA LYS A 22 3.60 -9.49 -15.95
C LYS A 22 4.78 -10.26 -15.36
N TYR A 23 5.81 -9.54 -14.88
CA TYR A 23 6.93 -10.15 -14.17
C TYR A 23 6.49 -10.79 -12.86
N LEU A 24 5.66 -10.08 -12.09
CA LEU A 24 5.07 -10.62 -10.88
C LEU A 24 4.32 -11.92 -11.16
N TYR A 25 3.40 -11.91 -12.13
CA TYR A 25 2.56 -13.06 -12.45
C TYR A 25 3.38 -14.25 -12.99
N ASN A 26 4.22 -14.00 -14.00
CA ASN A 26 4.94 -15.07 -14.69
C ASN A 26 6.09 -15.64 -13.87
N ILE A 27 6.88 -14.78 -13.24
CA ILE A 27 8.13 -15.18 -12.56
C ILE A 27 7.91 -15.41 -11.07
N ARG A 28 7.25 -14.48 -10.39
CA ARG A 28 7.10 -14.56 -8.92
C ARG A 28 5.96 -15.48 -8.49
N LEU A 29 4.85 -15.45 -9.19
CA LEU A 29 3.66 -16.24 -8.89
C LEU A 29 3.58 -17.53 -9.72
N ASN A 30 4.52 -17.75 -10.65
CA ASN A 30 4.64 -18.95 -11.47
C ASN A 30 3.34 -19.29 -12.22
N HIS A 31 2.74 -18.30 -12.91
CA HIS A 31 1.48 -18.40 -13.64
C HIS A 31 0.29 -18.93 -12.82
N SER A 32 0.35 -18.85 -11.50
CA SER A 32 -0.68 -19.39 -10.63
C SER A 32 -1.74 -18.35 -10.28
N SER A 33 -2.96 -18.52 -10.80
CA SER A 33 -4.11 -17.66 -10.47
C SER A 33 -4.43 -17.66 -8.96
N LYS A 34 -4.28 -18.82 -8.29
CA LYS A 34 -4.47 -18.91 -6.83
C LYS A 34 -3.48 -18.04 -6.07
N ARG A 35 -2.20 -18.00 -6.50
CA ARG A 35 -1.17 -17.14 -5.90
C ARG A 35 -1.41 -15.68 -6.23
N LEU A 36 -1.89 -15.36 -7.43
CA LEU A 36 -2.25 -13.99 -7.80
C LEU A 36 -3.40 -13.47 -6.92
N ILE A 37 -4.46 -14.24 -6.78
CA ILE A 37 -5.59 -13.91 -5.91
C ILE A 37 -5.10 -13.70 -4.47
N SER A 38 -4.32 -14.64 -3.93
CA SER A 38 -3.73 -14.51 -2.58
C SER A 38 -2.88 -13.25 -2.45
N TRP A 39 -2.08 -12.92 -3.46
CA TRP A 39 -1.27 -11.69 -3.49
C TRP A 39 -2.14 -10.43 -3.47
N MET A 40 -3.21 -10.40 -4.26
CA MET A 40 -4.16 -9.29 -4.29
C MET A 40 -4.84 -9.11 -2.94
N PHE A 41 -5.32 -10.19 -2.32
CA PHE A 41 -5.96 -10.15 -1.00
C PHE A 41 -5.02 -9.66 0.11
N ILE A 42 -3.74 -10.02 0.05
CA ILE A 42 -2.76 -9.62 1.08
C ILE A 42 -2.24 -8.21 0.85
N HIS A 43 -2.06 -7.78 -0.40
CA HIS A 43 -1.33 -6.55 -0.70
C HIS A 43 -2.20 -5.42 -1.25
N LEU A 44 -3.18 -5.72 -2.09
CA LEU A 44 -3.94 -4.71 -2.81
C LEU A 44 -5.28 -4.40 -2.14
N PHE A 45 -6.08 -5.42 -1.84
CA PHE A 45 -7.41 -5.22 -1.28
C PHE A 45 -7.47 -4.49 0.06
N PRO A 46 -6.55 -4.70 1.04
CA PRO A 46 -6.60 -3.94 2.27
C PRO A 46 -6.44 -2.43 2.05
N ILE A 47 -5.56 -2.05 1.12
CA ILE A 47 -5.35 -0.64 0.77
C ILE A 47 -6.59 -0.10 0.06
N LEU A 48 -7.10 -0.81 -0.95
CA LEU A 48 -8.29 -0.41 -1.67
C LEU A 48 -9.51 -0.31 -0.74
N TYR A 49 -9.65 -1.23 0.21
CA TYR A 49 -10.72 -1.19 1.21
C TYR A 49 -10.70 0.13 1.98
N TRP A 50 -9.58 0.51 2.56
CA TRP A 50 -9.48 1.75 3.33
C TRP A 50 -9.72 3.01 2.48
N ILE A 51 -9.27 2.99 1.24
CA ILE A 51 -9.46 4.09 0.31
C ILE A 51 -10.92 4.21 -0.12
N MET A 52 -11.56 3.08 -0.41
CA MET A 52 -12.99 3.06 -0.74
C MET A 52 -13.83 3.45 0.48
N ALA A 53 -13.47 2.99 1.68
CA ALA A 53 -14.14 3.42 2.90
C ALA A 53 -14.05 4.95 3.11
N GLY A 54 -12.88 5.56 2.87
CA GLY A 54 -12.72 7.01 2.87
C GLY A 54 -13.58 7.70 1.80
N GLY A 55 -13.64 7.15 0.59
CA GLY A 55 -14.50 7.65 -0.49
C GLY A 55 -15.98 7.56 -0.17
N CYS A 56 -16.44 6.41 0.35
CA CYS A 56 -17.83 6.21 0.77
C CYS A 56 -18.22 7.15 1.92
N TYR A 57 -17.32 7.37 2.88
CA TYR A 57 -17.52 8.32 3.96
C TYR A 57 -17.76 9.75 3.43
N MET A 58 -16.99 10.15 2.40
CA MET A 58 -17.18 11.44 1.75
C MET A 58 -18.55 11.52 1.06
N ILE A 59 -18.92 10.51 0.28
CA ILE A 59 -20.21 10.47 -0.43
C ILE A 59 -21.37 10.53 0.56
N TYR A 60 -21.28 9.81 1.67
CA TYR A 60 -22.29 9.83 2.74
C TYR A 60 -22.45 11.22 3.35
N ASN A 61 -21.37 11.90 3.69
CA ASN A 61 -21.43 13.26 4.25
C ASN A 61 -21.97 14.27 3.24
N VAL A 62 -21.65 14.08 1.96
CA VAL A 62 -22.24 14.87 0.86
C VAL A 62 -23.75 14.76 0.82
N SER A 63 -24.29 13.53 0.87
CA SER A 63 -25.73 13.30 0.79
C SER A 63 -26.49 13.87 1.98
N ASN A 64 -25.90 13.81 3.17
CA ASN A 64 -26.51 14.39 4.38
C ASN A 64 -26.50 15.92 4.35
N ASN A 65 -25.45 16.55 3.84
CA ASN A 65 -25.40 18.00 3.68
C ASN A 65 -26.31 18.52 2.57
N TYR A 66 -26.55 17.72 1.52
CA TYR A 66 -27.55 18.03 0.49
C TYR A 66 -28.96 18.15 1.08
N ASN A 67 -29.34 17.18 1.91
CA ASN A 67 -30.66 17.22 2.60
C ASN A 67 -30.83 18.42 3.53
N ALA A 68 -29.70 19.00 4.02
CA ALA A 68 -29.69 20.18 4.86
C ALA A 68 -29.66 21.51 4.11
N SER A 69 -29.07 21.57 2.90
CA SER A 69 -28.83 22.84 2.20
C SER A 69 -29.66 23.08 0.94
N ASN A 70 -30.32 22.05 0.38
CA ASN A 70 -31.05 22.08 -0.90
C ASN A 70 -30.27 22.70 -2.09
N ASN A 71 -28.93 22.67 -2.05
CA ASN A 71 -28.09 23.35 -3.04
C ASN A 71 -27.46 22.35 -4.04
N TRP A 72 -28.03 22.29 -5.25
CA TRP A 72 -27.60 21.42 -6.34
C TRP A 72 -26.15 21.62 -6.78
N GLU A 73 -25.65 22.84 -6.76
CA GLU A 73 -24.27 23.14 -7.20
C GLU A 73 -23.24 22.51 -6.27
N THR A 74 -23.49 22.57 -4.98
CA THR A 74 -22.62 21.97 -3.96
C THR A 74 -22.53 20.45 -4.12
N CYS A 75 -23.67 19.80 -4.33
CA CYS A 75 -23.73 18.34 -4.54
C CYS A 75 -22.94 17.90 -5.79
N ASN A 76 -23.04 18.66 -6.87
CA ASN A 76 -22.38 18.34 -8.14
C ASN A 76 -20.85 18.45 -8.02
N VAL A 77 -20.34 19.48 -7.36
CA VAL A 77 -18.89 19.65 -7.11
C VAL A 77 -18.35 18.48 -6.26
N GLN A 78 -19.09 18.08 -5.22
CA GLN A 78 -18.67 16.99 -4.34
C GLN A 78 -18.67 15.63 -5.03
N PHE A 79 -19.65 15.37 -5.89
CA PHE A 79 -19.69 14.14 -6.68
C PHE A 79 -18.49 14.05 -7.64
N HIS A 80 -18.19 15.14 -8.35
CA HIS A 80 -17.01 15.20 -9.21
C HIS A 80 -15.71 15.03 -8.41
N TYR A 81 -15.62 15.63 -7.23
CA TYR A 81 -14.49 15.42 -6.34
C TYR A 81 -14.29 13.96 -5.99
N SER A 82 -15.36 13.26 -5.60
CA SER A 82 -15.30 11.86 -5.23
C SER A 82 -14.79 10.96 -6.37
N ILE A 83 -15.26 11.21 -7.59
CA ILE A 83 -14.78 10.49 -8.78
C ILE A 83 -13.28 10.74 -9.02
N ILE A 84 -12.86 12.01 -9.03
CA ILE A 84 -11.45 12.37 -9.26
C ILE A 84 -10.56 11.79 -8.15
N TYR A 85 -11.03 11.82 -6.90
CA TYR A 85 -10.34 11.20 -5.79
C TYR A 85 -10.14 9.70 -5.99
N ILE A 86 -11.21 8.96 -6.28
CA ILE A 86 -11.16 7.50 -6.50
C ILE A 86 -10.22 7.16 -7.65
N LEU A 87 -10.34 7.88 -8.78
CA LEU A 87 -9.45 7.69 -9.93
C LEU A 87 -7.99 7.97 -9.56
N SER A 88 -7.72 9.04 -8.82
CA SER A 88 -6.37 9.40 -8.35
C SER A 88 -5.76 8.28 -7.53
N VAL A 89 -6.53 7.73 -6.62
CA VAL A 89 -6.08 6.65 -5.75
C VAL A 89 -5.82 5.35 -6.52
N LEU A 90 -6.73 4.97 -7.41
CA LEU A 90 -6.57 3.76 -8.23
C LEU A 90 -5.33 3.86 -9.12
N LEU A 91 -5.18 4.96 -9.84
CA LEU A 91 -4.04 5.20 -10.72
C LEU A 91 -2.72 5.26 -9.94
N PHE A 92 -2.73 5.93 -8.79
CA PHE A 92 -1.56 5.99 -7.92
C PHE A 92 -1.18 4.62 -7.38
N THR A 93 -2.14 3.88 -6.83
CA THR A 93 -1.89 2.55 -6.25
C THR A 93 -1.36 1.59 -7.31
N PHE A 94 -1.94 1.60 -8.51
CA PHE A 94 -1.44 0.84 -9.64
C PHE A 94 0.03 1.21 -9.95
N SER A 95 0.34 2.50 -10.08
CA SER A 95 1.69 2.98 -10.40
C SER A 95 2.70 2.65 -9.30
N HIS A 96 2.30 2.80 -8.02
CA HIS A 96 3.13 2.50 -6.86
C HIS A 96 3.55 1.02 -6.83
N TYR A 97 2.60 0.10 -6.99
CA TYR A 97 2.91 -1.32 -7.01
C TYR A 97 3.70 -1.75 -8.24
N TYR A 98 3.54 -1.05 -9.37
CA TYR A 98 4.36 -1.29 -10.55
C TYR A 98 5.82 -0.86 -10.31
N ILE A 99 6.04 0.30 -9.70
CA ILE A 99 7.39 0.71 -9.25
C ILE A 99 7.95 -0.29 -8.23
N TYR A 100 7.12 -0.82 -7.33
CA TYR A 100 7.55 -1.84 -6.37
C TYR A 100 7.95 -3.15 -7.05
N GLU A 101 7.32 -3.53 -8.17
CA GLU A 101 7.70 -4.69 -8.98
C GLU A 101 9.15 -4.58 -9.51
N LEU A 102 9.61 -3.39 -9.85
CA LEU A 102 11.00 -3.14 -10.24
C LEU A 102 11.99 -3.60 -9.15
N GLY A 103 11.66 -3.40 -7.89
CA GLY A 103 12.46 -3.92 -6.78
C GLY A 103 12.52 -5.46 -6.76
N TYR A 104 11.47 -6.14 -7.18
CA TYR A 104 11.47 -7.59 -7.36
C TYR A 104 12.40 -8.03 -8.49
N ILE A 105 12.37 -7.34 -9.63
CA ILE A 105 13.24 -7.61 -10.78
C ILE A 105 14.71 -7.48 -10.36
N LEU A 106 15.06 -6.37 -9.70
CA LEU A 106 16.43 -6.14 -9.21
C LEU A 106 16.87 -7.18 -8.18
N ASN A 107 15.98 -7.59 -7.27
CA ASN A 107 16.29 -8.64 -6.30
C ASN A 107 16.61 -9.98 -6.99
N ASP A 108 15.86 -10.32 -8.02
CA ASP A 108 16.06 -11.60 -8.72
C ASP A 108 17.33 -11.59 -9.58
N ILE A 109 17.68 -10.45 -10.21
CA ILE A 109 18.97 -10.26 -10.89
C ILE A 109 20.14 -10.41 -9.89
N ASN A 110 20.04 -9.77 -8.73
CA ASN A 110 21.08 -9.83 -7.70
C ASN A 110 21.22 -11.23 -7.08
N ALA A 111 20.11 -11.97 -6.96
CA ALA A 111 20.13 -13.35 -6.50
C ALA A 111 20.92 -14.27 -7.45
N VAL A 112 20.77 -14.10 -8.77
CA VAL A 112 21.57 -14.87 -9.77
C VAL A 112 23.08 -14.64 -9.58
N LYS A 113 23.49 -13.42 -9.21
CA LYS A 113 24.91 -13.10 -9.00
C LYS A 113 25.47 -13.66 -7.68
N LYS A 114 24.64 -13.77 -6.64
CA LYS A 114 25.06 -14.12 -5.28
C LYS A 114 24.83 -15.60 -4.94
N ASP A 115 23.81 -16.21 -5.51
CA ASP A 115 23.41 -17.57 -5.18
C ASP A 115 23.97 -18.55 -6.20
N LYS A 116 24.56 -19.66 -5.72
CA LYS A 116 25.06 -20.73 -6.59
C LYS A 116 23.98 -21.38 -7.45
N VAL A 117 22.72 -21.32 -7.00
CA VAL A 117 21.55 -21.83 -7.72
C VAL A 117 20.46 -20.76 -7.70
N SER A 118 20.21 -20.18 -8.87
CA SER A 118 19.06 -19.26 -9.03
C SER A 118 17.76 -20.04 -9.05
N LEU A 119 16.80 -19.58 -8.23
CA LEU A 119 15.48 -20.20 -8.12
C LEU A 119 14.49 -19.72 -9.19
N ARG A 120 14.73 -18.56 -9.82
CA ARG A 120 13.75 -17.86 -10.66
C ARG A 120 14.26 -17.51 -12.05
N LEU A 121 15.43 -16.90 -12.15
CA LEU A 121 16.02 -16.50 -13.41
C LEU A 121 17.24 -17.37 -13.74
N THR A 122 17.47 -17.62 -15.03
CA THR A 122 18.75 -18.13 -15.52
C THR A 122 19.79 -16.99 -15.62
N THR A 123 21.05 -17.32 -15.77
CA THR A 123 22.11 -16.33 -15.97
C THR A 123 21.93 -15.51 -17.24
N THR A 124 21.48 -16.15 -18.33
CA THR A 124 21.15 -15.50 -19.61
C THR A 124 19.99 -14.52 -19.45
N GLN A 125 18.89 -14.94 -18.83
CA GLN A 125 17.72 -14.08 -18.56
C GLN A 125 18.09 -12.87 -17.70
N ALA A 126 18.85 -13.07 -16.63
CA ALA A 126 19.32 -11.97 -15.78
C ALA A 126 20.22 -10.99 -16.55
N SER A 127 21.08 -11.50 -17.43
CA SER A 127 21.93 -10.68 -18.30
C SER A 127 21.09 -9.85 -19.27
N THR A 128 20.07 -10.45 -19.91
CA THR A 128 19.17 -9.75 -20.83
C THR A 128 18.40 -8.62 -20.15
N ILE A 129 17.85 -8.87 -18.96
CA ILE A 129 17.18 -7.83 -18.15
C ILE A 129 18.19 -6.74 -17.76
N GLN A 130 19.39 -7.11 -17.30
CA GLN A 130 20.42 -6.17 -16.89
C GLN A 130 20.87 -5.24 -18.02
N LYS A 131 21.03 -5.75 -19.25
CA LYS A 131 21.36 -4.94 -20.43
C LYS A 131 20.27 -3.89 -20.75
N ASN A 132 19.02 -4.20 -20.47
CA ASN A 132 17.89 -3.34 -20.76
C ASN A 132 17.32 -2.61 -19.52
N ILE A 133 18.09 -2.57 -18.43
CA ILE A 133 17.60 -2.08 -17.14
C ILE A 133 17.11 -0.63 -17.21
N ARG A 134 17.75 0.23 -17.99
CA ARG A 134 17.30 1.64 -18.16
C ARG A 134 15.91 1.73 -18.77
N LEU A 135 15.64 0.93 -19.81
CA LEU A 135 14.33 0.89 -20.44
C LEU A 135 13.26 0.39 -19.45
N ILE A 136 13.58 -0.63 -18.67
CA ILE A 136 12.70 -1.17 -17.62
C ILE A 136 12.40 -0.10 -16.56
N TYR A 137 13.39 0.66 -16.11
CA TYR A 137 13.16 1.79 -15.20
C TYR A 137 12.19 2.80 -15.79
N ILE A 138 12.44 3.24 -17.03
CA ILE A 138 11.59 4.22 -17.70
C ILE A 138 10.14 3.72 -17.76
N THR A 139 9.93 2.48 -18.21
CA THR A 139 8.57 1.92 -18.34
C THR A 139 7.84 1.81 -17.01
N HIS A 140 8.55 1.53 -15.90
CA HIS A 140 7.94 1.42 -14.58
C HIS A 140 7.54 2.77 -13.97
N PHE A 141 8.20 3.87 -14.36
CA PHE A 141 7.86 5.21 -13.89
C PHE A 141 6.86 5.94 -14.79
N ILE A 142 6.72 5.54 -16.06
CA ILE A 142 5.76 6.16 -17.00
C ILE A 142 4.33 6.22 -16.44
N PRO A 143 3.73 5.17 -15.86
CA PRO A 143 2.35 5.23 -15.35
C PRO A 143 2.16 6.29 -14.28
N LEU A 144 3.14 6.49 -13.39
CA LEU A 144 3.09 7.52 -12.37
C LEU A 144 3.10 8.93 -12.97
N ILE A 145 3.95 9.15 -13.96
CA ILE A 145 4.05 10.45 -14.65
C ILE A 145 2.79 10.71 -15.47
N LEU A 146 2.33 9.73 -16.25
CA LEU A 146 1.13 9.87 -17.07
C LEU A 146 -0.11 10.11 -16.21
N SER A 147 -0.27 9.40 -15.10
CA SER A 147 -1.39 9.62 -14.20
C SER A 147 -1.37 11.03 -13.60
N LEU A 148 -0.20 11.54 -13.22
CA LEU A 148 -0.05 12.91 -12.74
C LEU A 148 -0.46 13.94 -13.81
N ILE A 149 -0.02 13.76 -15.05
CA ILE A 149 -0.37 14.66 -16.17
C ILE A 149 -1.86 14.62 -16.45
N ILE A 150 -2.46 13.42 -16.58
CA ILE A 150 -3.89 13.26 -16.89
C ILE A 150 -4.75 13.86 -15.78
N LEU A 151 -4.45 13.57 -14.53
CA LEU A 151 -5.22 14.07 -13.40
C LEU A 151 -5.08 15.59 -13.24
N SER A 152 -3.93 16.17 -13.61
CA SER A 152 -3.69 17.62 -13.52
C SER A 152 -4.56 18.45 -14.48
N ILE A 153 -5.24 17.82 -15.43
CA ILE A 153 -6.25 18.49 -16.28
C ILE A 153 -7.44 18.94 -15.43
N SER A 154 -7.79 18.17 -14.37
CA SER A 154 -8.88 18.52 -13.46
C SER A 154 -8.50 19.67 -12.52
N PRO A 155 -9.25 20.78 -12.47
CA PRO A 155 -9.06 21.83 -11.46
C PRO A 155 -9.19 21.31 -10.03
N ILE A 156 -10.12 20.38 -9.80
CA ILE A 156 -10.36 19.73 -8.50
C ILE A 156 -9.12 18.99 -8.04
N PHE A 157 -8.49 18.22 -8.92
CA PHE A 157 -7.25 17.52 -8.58
C PHE A 157 -6.15 18.51 -8.18
N ARG A 158 -5.96 19.58 -8.96
CA ARG A 158 -4.92 20.59 -8.70
C ARG A 158 -5.09 21.28 -7.36
N LEU A 159 -6.33 21.63 -7.00
CA LEU A 159 -6.62 22.36 -5.76
C LEU A 159 -6.52 21.49 -4.50
N PHE A 160 -6.99 20.25 -4.55
CA PHE A 160 -7.20 19.45 -3.35
C PHE A 160 -6.30 18.22 -3.24
N ILE A 161 -5.96 17.56 -4.34
CA ILE A 161 -5.32 16.25 -4.33
C ILE A 161 -3.84 16.33 -4.71
N LEU A 162 -3.43 17.25 -5.59
CA LEU A 162 -2.10 17.33 -6.17
C LEU A 162 -0.97 17.30 -5.14
N LYS A 163 -1.09 18.10 -4.07
CA LYS A 163 -0.09 18.15 -2.99
C LYS A 163 0.17 16.76 -2.40
N HIS A 164 -0.90 16.05 -2.07
CA HIS A 164 -0.82 14.72 -1.46
C HIS A 164 -0.37 13.66 -2.46
N TYR A 165 -0.76 13.80 -3.72
CA TYR A 165 -0.31 12.94 -4.81
C TYR A 165 1.21 13.06 -5.04
N ILE A 166 1.75 14.27 -5.04
CA ILE A 166 3.20 14.52 -5.13
C ILE A 166 3.92 13.92 -3.90
N SER A 167 3.39 14.15 -2.69
CA SER A 167 3.96 13.59 -1.46
C SER A 167 3.99 12.05 -1.49
N ALA A 168 2.90 11.42 -1.91
CA ALA A 168 2.83 9.97 -2.09
C ALA A 168 3.80 9.49 -3.17
N SER A 169 3.98 10.24 -4.27
CA SER A 169 4.94 9.91 -5.34
C SER A 169 6.38 9.95 -4.84
N LEU A 170 6.75 10.95 -4.04
CA LEU A 170 8.06 11.02 -3.39
C LEU A 170 8.28 9.85 -2.43
N LEU A 171 7.28 9.48 -1.63
CA LEU A 171 7.35 8.30 -0.76
C LEU A 171 7.48 7.00 -1.57
N SER A 172 6.86 6.90 -2.75
CA SER A 172 7.03 5.78 -3.68
C SER A 172 8.48 5.66 -4.17
N LEU A 173 9.13 6.79 -4.50
CA LEU A 173 10.55 6.83 -4.83
C LEU A 173 11.42 6.40 -3.66
N ILE A 174 11.15 6.91 -2.45
CA ILE A 174 11.86 6.51 -1.23
C ILE A 174 11.70 5.01 -0.98
N CYS A 175 10.50 4.46 -1.15
CA CYS A 175 10.22 3.03 -1.05
C CYS A 175 11.08 2.23 -2.03
N HIS A 176 11.20 2.68 -3.28
CA HIS A 176 12.05 2.05 -4.29
C HIS A 176 13.53 2.12 -3.89
N ILE A 177 14.03 3.27 -3.42
CA ILE A 177 15.41 3.43 -2.91
C ILE A 177 15.66 2.47 -1.75
N CYS A 178 14.76 2.39 -0.77
CA CYS A 178 14.85 1.44 0.34
C CYS A 178 14.90 -0.01 -0.16
N PHE A 179 14.17 -0.34 -1.24
CA PHE A 179 14.22 -1.67 -1.83
C PHE A 179 15.57 -1.95 -2.51
N CYS A 180 16.16 -0.98 -3.20
CA CYS A 180 17.50 -1.09 -3.76
C CYS A 180 18.55 -1.29 -2.65
N ILE A 181 18.49 -0.52 -1.58
CA ILE A 181 19.38 -0.67 -0.42
C ILE A 181 19.18 -2.05 0.22
N TYR A 182 17.95 -2.50 0.44
CA TYR A 182 17.65 -3.84 0.94
C TYR A 182 18.30 -4.95 0.10
N ASN A 183 18.26 -4.80 -1.22
CA ASN A 183 18.83 -5.79 -2.14
C ASN A 183 20.36 -5.79 -2.16
N SER A 184 21.00 -4.64 -1.91
CA SER A 184 22.47 -4.48 -1.95
C SER A 184 23.15 -4.78 -0.62
N THR A 185 22.44 -4.61 0.52
CA THR A 185 23.03 -4.70 1.86
C THR A 185 23.28 -6.13 2.32
N LYS A 186 24.18 -6.26 3.30
CA LYS A 186 24.41 -7.50 4.04
C LYS A 186 23.19 -7.90 4.84
N TYR A 187 23.12 -9.17 5.19
CA TYR A 187 21.95 -9.77 5.83
C TYR A 187 21.53 -9.09 7.15
N GLU A 188 22.47 -8.66 7.95
CA GLU A 188 22.22 -8.05 9.27
C GLU A 188 21.49 -6.70 9.15
N THR A 189 21.90 -5.86 8.22
CA THR A 189 21.27 -4.56 7.97
C THR A 189 19.84 -4.68 7.41
N ARG A 190 19.52 -5.81 6.77
CA ARG A 190 18.18 -6.07 6.23
C ARG A 190 17.10 -6.15 7.31
N ILE A 191 17.44 -6.44 8.57
CA ILE A 191 16.49 -6.45 9.69
C ILE A 191 15.81 -5.09 9.84
N ILE A 192 16.61 -4.02 9.73
CA ILE A 192 16.10 -2.66 9.93
C ILE A 192 15.40 -2.16 8.67
N ILE A 193 15.98 -2.44 7.50
CA ILE A 193 15.45 -1.91 6.23
C ILE A 193 14.15 -2.60 5.82
N TYR A 194 13.99 -3.89 6.11
CA TYR A 194 12.80 -4.63 5.67
C TYR A 194 11.49 -4.14 6.31
N PRO A 195 11.39 -3.91 7.63
CA PRO A 195 10.20 -3.29 8.22
C PRO A 195 9.88 -1.92 7.62
N ILE A 196 10.88 -1.06 7.43
CA ILE A 196 10.72 0.26 6.81
C ILE A 196 10.16 0.12 5.40
N LEU A 197 10.72 -0.79 4.60
CA LEU A 197 10.25 -1.08 3.26
C LEU A 197 8.79 -1.56 3.25
N GLN A 198 8.41 -2.42 4.21
CA GLN A 198 7.02 -2.88 4.31
C GLN A 198 6.08 -1.76 4.76
N ILE A 199 6.49 -0.92 5.70
CA ILE A 199 5.72 0.27 6.11
C ILE A 199 5.48 1.16 4.89
N LEU A 200 6.52 1.57 4.18
CA LEU A 200 6.40 2.42 2.99
C LEU A 200 5.52 1.80 1.92
N LYS A 201 5.65 0.50 1.68
CA LYS A 201 4.83 -0.23 0.69
C LYS A 201 3.33 -0.10 0.95
N TYR A 202 2.91 -0.22 2.21
CA TYR A 202 1.49 -0.23 2.55
C TYR A 202 0.93 1.14 2.89
N THR A 203 1.75 2.05 3.45
CA THR A 203 1.26 3.36 3.89
C THR A 203 1.35 4.44 2.81
N THR A 204 2.23 4.29 1.82
CA THR A 204 2.40 5.30 0.76
C THR A 204 1.09 5.62 0.03
N PRO A 205 0.27 4.67 -0.44
CA PRO A 205 -1.00 5.00 -1.07
C PRO A 205 -2.01 5.66 -0.11
N LEU A 206 -1.92 5.38 1.20
CA LEU A 206 -2.82 5.95 2.20
C LEU A 206 -2.62 7.45 2.40
N VAL A 207 -1.49 8.00 1.99
CA VAL A 207 -1.24 9.46 2.06
C VAL A 207 -2.30 10.23 1.28
N LEU A 208 -2.91 9.62 0.26
CA LEU A 208 -4.00 10.23 -0.49
C LEU A 208 -5.28 10.41 0.34
N LEU A 209 -5.46 9.68 1.45
CA LEU A 209 -6.57 9.93 2.38
C LEU A 209 -6.50 11.33 3.00
N LEU A 210 -5.31 11.90 3.14
CA LEU A 210 -5.14 13.25 3.68
C LEU A 210 -5.74 14.34 2.77
N SER A 211 -5.95 14.06 1.49
CA SER A 211 -6.60 14.99 0.57
C SER A 211 -8.09 15.20 0.84
N ILE A 212 -8.69 14.34 1.66
CA ILE A 212 -10.11 14.42 2.04
C ILE A 212 -10.35 15.56 3.05
N LYS A 213 -9.36 15.85 3.91
CA LYS A 213 -9.49 16.84 5.00
C LYS A 213 -9.95 18.23 4.53
N PRO A 214 -9.37 18.85 3.49
CA PRO A 214 -9.78 20.19 3.04
C PRO A 214 -11.26 20.27 2.64
N LEU A 215 -11.82 19.19 2.12
CA LEU A 215 -13.23 19.13 1.73
C LEU A 215 -14.15 19.11 2.96
N VAL A 216 -13.76 18.40 4.00
CA VAL A 216 -14.51 18.33 5.26
C VAL A 216 -14.51 19.68 5.98
N LEU A 217 -13.38 20.41 5.95
CA LEU A 217 -13.21 21.72 6.62
C LEU A 217 -13.96 22.86 5.92
N SER A 218 -14.13 22.82 4.60
CA SER A 218 -14.80 23.89 3.84
C SER A 218 -16.27 24.09 4.21
N TYR A 219 -16.86 23.21 5.02
CA TYR A 219 -18.25 23.21 5.42
C TYR A 219 -18.52 23.52 6.90
N ASN A 220 -17.62 24.24 7.61
CA ASN A 220 -17.77 24.65 9.02
C ASN A 220 -17.98 23.51 10.04
N PHE A 221 -17.44 22.34 9.79
CA PHE A 221 -17.55 21.17 10.68
C PHE A 221 -16.36 21.09 11.66
N ILE A 222 -16.21 22.04 12.57
CA ILE A 222 -15.15 22.02 13.60
C ILE A 222 -15.17 20.74 14.45
N LEU A 223 -16.35 20.21 14.77
CA LEU A 223 -16.51 18.96 15.52
C LEU A 223 -16.06 17.71 14.75
N TYR A 224 -16.10 17.74 13.42
CA TYR A 224 -15.69 16.59 12.59
C TYR A 224 -14.16 16.59 12.32
N GLU A 225 -13.48 17.69 12.53
CA GLU A 225 -12.03 17.78 12.29
C GLU A 225 -11.24 16.85 13.23
N THR A 226 -11.51 16.91 14.52
CA THR A 226 -10.82 16.07 15.52
C THR A 226 -11.13 14.59 15.36
N THR A 227 -12.36 14.23 15.04
CA THR A 227 -12.76 12.83 14.79
C THR A 227 -12.16 12.28 13.51
N PHE A 228 -12.06 13.11 12.46
CA PHE A 228 -11.46 12.71 11.19
C PHE A 228 -9.96 12.48 11.30
N ASP A 229 -9.23 13.38 11.96
CA ASP A 229 -7.78 13.23 12.18
C ASP A 229 -7.48 12.01 13.04
N SER A 230 -8.29 11.74 14.06
CA SER A 230 -8.18 10.54 14.88
C SER A 230 -8.43 9.28 14.07
N TYR A 231 -9.45 9.25 13.21
CA TYR A 231 -9.77 8.13 12.34
C TYR A 231 -8.65 7.82 11.35
N ILE A 232 -8.11 8.84 10.66
CA ILE A 232 -6.97 8.66 9.75
C ILE A 232 -5.73 8.17 10.50
N SER A 233 -5.42 8.75 11.66
CA SER A 233 -4.29 8.34 12.47
C SER A 233 -4.39 6.88 12.90
N ILE A 234 -5.57 6.42 13.28
CA ILE A 234 -5.83 5.03 13.63
C ILE A 234 -5.61 4.12 12.41
N ILE A 235 -6.13 4.48 11.24
CA ILE A 235 -5.90 3.70 10.00
C ILE A 235 -4.41 3.56 9.73
N PHE A 236 -3.63 4.65 9.81
CA PHE A 236 -2.19 4.57 9.59
C PHE A 236 -1.49 3.68 10.61
N ILE A 237 -1.81 3.81 11.90
CA ILE A 237 -1.25 2.97 12.96
C ILE A 237 -1.60 1.49 12.72
N LEU A 238 -2.85 1.18 12.44
CA LEU A 238 -3.30 -0.18 12.17
C LEU A 238 -2.60 -0.77 10.94
N MET A 239 -2.48 0.00 9.86
CA MET A 239 -1.80 -0.47 8.65
C MET A 239 -0.31 -0.69 8.86
N ILE A 240 0.35 0.06 9.75
CA ILE A 240 1.74 -0.16 10.13
C ILE A 240 1.87 -1.45 10.98
N ILE A 241 0.99 -1.62 11.95
CA ILE A 241 1.06 -2.76 12.89
C ILE A 241 0.62 -4.05 12.20
N ILE A 242 -0.55 -4.06 11.54
CA ILE A 242 -1.19 -5.29 11.05
C ILE A 242 -0.33 -5.98 9.99
N TYR A 243 0.18 -5.25 9.00
CA TYR A 243 0.86 -5.87 7.87
C TYR A 243 2.39 -5.82 7.96
N PRO A 244 3.02 -4.64 8.04
CA PRO A 244 4.48 -4.55 7.99
C PRO A 244 5.17 -5.26 9.15
N LEU A 245 4.62 -5.14 10.35
CA LEU A 245 5.23 -5.73 11.55
C LEU A 245 5.11 -7.25 11.54
N GLU A 246 3.92 -7.79 11.29
CA GLU A 246 3.69 -9.24 11.20
C GLU A 246 4.56 -9.89 10.11
N ILE A 247 4.52 -9.35 8.89
CA ILE A 247 5.31 -9.88 7.77
C ILE A 247 6.82 -9.81 8.07
N SER A 248 7.26 -8.77 8.78
CA SER A 248 8.66 -8.62 9.16
C SER A 248 9.08 -9.68 10.20
N ILE A 249 8.28 -9.90 11.23
CA ILE A 249 8.54 -10.93 12.24
C ILE A 249 8.59 -12.31 11.58
N GLU A 250 7.60 -12.64 10.74
CA GLU A 250 7.60 -13.92 10.01
C GLU A 250 8.81 -14.07 9.09
N ARG A 251 9.20 -13.00 8.39
CA ARG A 251 10.33 -13.03 7.49
C ARG A 251 11.63 -13.35 8.22
N PHE A 252 11.79 -12.85 9.44
CA PHE A 252 12.99 -13.09 10.24
C PHE A 252 12.97 -14.43 10.99
N SER A 253 11.81 -15.06 11.17
CA SER A 253 11.68 -16.37 11.82
C SER A 253 12.02 -17.54 10.90
N MET A 254 12.17 -17.34 9.58
CA MET A 254 12.44 -18.43 8.64
C MET A 254 13.72 -19.21 8.99
N PRO A 255 13.72 -20.57 8.88
CA PRO A 255 14.81 -21.45 9.37
C PRO A 255 16.18 -21.16 8.73
N THR A 256 16.19 -20.62 7.51
CA THR A 256 17.41 -20.25 6.79
C THR A 256 18.09 -18.99 7.33
N LYS A 257 17.48 -18.34 8.34
CA LYS A 257 17.91 -17.04 8.82
C LYS A 257 18.39 -17.14 10.27
N ARG A 258 19.54 -16.52 10.55
CA ARG A 258 20.33 -16.69 11.79
C ARG A 258 19.80 -15.95 13.03
N TYR A 259 18.53 -15.51 13.06
CA TYR A 259 18.02 -14.75 14.20
C TYR A 259 17.53 -15.67 15.31
N LYS A 260 18.43 -16.00 16.23
CA LYS A 260 18.16 -16.92 17.34
C LYS A 260 16.98 -16.51 18.21
N ILE A 261 16.75 -15.21 18.41
CA ILE A 261 15.67 -14.72 19.29
C ILE A 261 14.31 -14.96 18.62
N ILE A 262 14.16 -14.57 17.36
CA ILE A 262 12.88 -14.71 16.64
C ILE A 262 12.58 -16.19 16.37
N LYS A 263 13.62 -17.01 16.14
CA LYS A 263 13.48 -18.46 16.01
C LYS A 263 12.97 -19.12 17.30
N LYS A 264 13.23 -18.54 18.49
CA LYS A 264 12.64 -19.02 19.74
C LYS A 264 11.14 -18.76 19.83
N ILE A 265 10.66 -17.65 19.21
CA ILE A 265 9.24 -17.29 19.19
C ILE A 265 8.48 -18.12 18.16
N ILE A 266 9.07 -18.33 16.98
CA ILE A 266 8.45 -19.05 15.85
C ILE A 266 9.41 -20.12 15.34
N PRO A 267 9.50 -21.27 16.04
CA PRO A 267 10.46 -22.33 15.69
C PRO A 267 10.06 -23.13 14.43
N ASP A 268 8.77 -23.26 14.14
CA ASP A 268 8.22 -24.11 13.07
C ASP A 268 6.97 -23.51 12.42
N GLU A 269 6.42 -24.20 11.42
CA GLU A 269 5.22 -23.74 10.68
C GLU A 269 3.94 -23.76 11.52
N GLU A 270 3.84 -24.63 12.52
CA GLU A 270 2.69 -24.67 13.41
C GLU A 270 2.72 -23.48 14.37
N SER A 271 3.87 -23.20 14.97
CA SER A 271 4.12 -22.01 15.78
C SER A 271 3.86 -20.73 15.01
N LYS A 272 4.15 -20.71 13.70
CA LYS A 272 3.83 -19.60 12.80
C LYS A 272 2.32 -19.37 12.67
N LYS A 273 1.53 -20.43 12.53
CA LYS A 273 0.07 -20.32 12.50
C LYS A 273 -0.49 -19.83 13.84
N ARG A 274 0.01 -20.36 14.95
CA ARG A 274 -0.38 -19.90 16.30
C ARG A 274 0.00 -18.44 16.54
N PHE A 275 1.22 -18.03 16.12
CA PHE A 275 1.66 -16.64 16.19
C PHE A 275 0.72 -15.71 15.44
N ARG A 276 0.34 -16.03 14.19
CA ARG A 276 -0.62 -15.25 13.44
C ARG A 276 -1.97 -15.12 14.15
N MET A 277 -2.50 -16.23 14.64
CA MET A 277 -3.77 -16.26 15.35
C MET A 277 -3.74 -15.35 16.59
N ILE A 278 -2.71 -15.45 17.42
CA ILE A 278 -2.54 -14.63 18.63
C ILE A 278 -2.33 -13.16 18.23
N TYR A 279 -1.50 -12.90 17.23
CA TYR A 279 -1.20 -11.57 16.75
C TYR A 279 -2.47 -10.85 16.28
N TYR A 280 -3.25 -11.48 15.40
CA TYR A 280 -4.49 -10.87 14.91
C TYR A 280 -5.57 -10.78 15.98
N PHE A 281 -5.64 -11.70 16.91
CA PHE A 281 -6.52 -11.62 18.07
C PHE A 281 -6.20 -10.37 18.92
N ILE A 282 -4.93 -10.17 19.26
CA ILE A 282 -4.49 -8.99 20.03
C ILE A 282 -4.79 -7.71 19.28
N ILE A 283 -4.50 -7.64 17.97
CA ILE A 283 -4.79 -6.47 17.15
C ILE A 283 -6.30 -6.19 17.10
N SER A 284 -7.12 -7.21 16.91
CA SER A 284 -8.58 -7.06 16.92
C SER A 284 -9.08 -6.54 18.27
N LEU A 285 -8.56 -7.05 19.38
CA LEU A 285 -8.91 -6.58 20.71
C LEU A 285 -8.54 -5.11 20.93
N ILE A 286 -7.31 -4.72 20.57
CA ILE A 286 -6.84 -3.34 20.66
C ILE A 286 -7.71 -2.42 19.80
N THR A 287 -8.01 -2.83 18.57
CA THR A 287 -8.86 -2.07 17.65
C THR A 287 -10.26 -1.85 18.21
N THR A 288 -10.84 -2.92 18.79
CA THR A 288 -12.17 -2.84 19.43
C THR A 288 -12.16 -1.88 20.63
N ILE A 289 -11.14 -1.96 21.48
CA ILE A 289 -11.00 -1.06 22.64
C ILE A 289 -10.90 0.40 22.18
N ILE A 290 -10.03 0.69 21.21
CA ILE A 290 -9.85 2.05 20.67
C ILE A 290 -11.14 2.55 20.06
N TYR A 291 -11.82 1.73 19.24
CA TYR A 291 -13.10 2.09 18.63
C TYR A 291 -14.17 2.39 19.67
N THR A 292 -14.28 1.54 20.70
CA THR A 292 -15.25 1.72 21.79
C THR A 292 -14.97 3.01 22.57
N ALA A 293 -13.71 3.29 22.93
CA ALA A 293 -13.32 4.51 23.62
C ALA A 293 -13.71 5.77 22.81
N ILE A 294 -13.37 5.82 21.52
CA ILE A 294 -13.73 6.95 20.66
C ILE A 294 -15.24 7.12 20.53
N THR A 295 -16.00 6.02 20.49
CA THR A 295 -17.45 6.07 20.37
C THR A 295 -18.11 6.61 21.65
N ILE A 296 -17.61 6.23 22.82
CA ILE A 296 -18.09 6.72 24.12
C ILE A 296 -17.84 8.21 24.26
N ASP A 297 -16.61 8.68 23.99
CA ASP A 297 -16.29 10.12 24.07
C ASP A 297 -17.18 10.96 23.15
N ASN A 298 -17.52 10.47 21.95
CA ASN A 298 -18.40 11.17 21.03
C ASN A 298 -19.86 11.20 21.51
N ILE A 299 -20.33 10.22 22.29
CA ILE A 299 -21.69 10.20 22.87
C ILE A 299 -21.76 11.21 24.00
N GLU A 300 -20.77 11.27 24.89
CA GLU A 300 -20.74 12.22 26.01
C GLU A 300 -20.71 13.67 25.52
N ILE A 301 -19.90 13.99 24.50
CA ILE A 301 -19.82 15.34 23.91
C ILE A 301 -21.18 15.75 23.32
N LYS A 302 -21.91 14.84 22.68
CA LYS A 302 -23.27 15.12 22.16
C LYS A 302 -24.27 15.38 23.27
N GLN A 303 -24.22 14.65 24.36
CA GLN A 303 -25.12 14.86 25.50
C GLN A 303 -24.88 16.19 26.21
N VAL A 304 -23.59 16.56 26.39
CA VAL A 304 -23.24 17.87 26.98
C VAL A 304 -23.66 19.03 26.08
N GLY A 305 -23.52 18.90 24.75
CA GLY A 305 -23.96 19.90 23.78
C GLY A 305 -25.47 20.13 23.77
N ILE A 306 -26.30 19.09 24.02
CA ILE A 306 -27.75 19.21 24.08
C ILE A 306 -28.20 19.93 25.38
N ILE A 307 -27.49 19.76 26.49
CA ILE A 307 -27.80 20.40 27.77
C ILE A 307 -27.53 21.92 27.73
N HIS A 308 -26.68 22.41 26.85
CA HIS A 308 -26.41 23.84 26.68
C HIS A 308 -27.42 24.57 25.75
N TYR A 309 -28.31 23.85 25.08
CA TYR A 309 -29.33 24.41 24.18
C TYR A 309 -30.79 24.28 24.73
N ILE A 310 -30.97 23.75 25.95
CA ILE A 310 -32.21 23.77 26.73
C ILE A 310 -32.08 24.79 27.85
#